data_c767b198d115f0798766df440395e866
#
_entry.id   c767b198d115f0798766df440395e866
#
_cell.length_a   1.000
_cell.length_b   1.000
_cell.length_c   1.000
_cell.angle_alpha   90.00
_cell.angle_beta   90.00
_cell.angle_gamma   90.00
#
_symmetry.space_group_name_H-M   'P 1'
#
loop_
_entity.id
_entity.type
_entity.pdbx_description
1 polymer ?
#
loop_
_entity_poly.entity_id
_entity_poly.type
_entity_poly.pdbx_seq_one_letter_code
_entity_poly.pdbx_strand_id
1 'polypeptide(L)'
;RRQRQMCIRDSFWGGGMNEDKLAAYQTLYTCLETVSMLAAPFAPFISDRIFCDLNAVSGRHTDESVHLSTFPKADGKLIDADLEEMMSLAQRVSSMVLALRRKVSIKVRQPLTKILIPVLDPAMAQHIAAVKTLIMNEVNVKEIELIENTAGIITKRIKPNFKTLGPRYGKYMKQIAAMTAEFSQERIAQIEAAAQTVLDLGDEKITVTPADFEITSEDMPGWLVASEGKLTVALDITVTEELRAEGVARELINRIQNIRKDSGFEVTDKIRVEIEQKELVADAVAKYAGYIASQTLAVEVKTAAQPAGGVIVDSDVDDEPVRIAVTRI
;
A
#
# COMPACT_ATOMS: atom_id res chain seq x y z
N ARG A 1 0.48 3.48 -9.16
CA ARG A 1 -0.41 3.88 -10.29
C ARG A 1 -1.24 2.71 -10.86
N ARG A 2 -0.67 1.51 -11.11
CA ARG A 2 -1.40 0.38 -11.73
C ARG A 2 -2.37 -0.34 -10.80
N GLN A 3 -2.10 -0.39 -9.50
CA GLN A 3 -2.99 -1.01 -8.51
C GLN A 3 -4.24 -0.18 -8.25
N ARG A 4 -4.14 1.16 -8.26
CA ARG A 4 -5.30 2.07 -8.26
C ARG A 4 -6.24 1.83 -9.45
N GLN A 5 -5.72 1.44 -10.62
CA GLN A 5 -6.56 1.06 -11.76
C GLN A 5 -7.40 -0.21 -11.50
N MET A 6 -6.90 -1.15 -10.69
CA MET A 6 -7.64 -2.36 -10.32
C MET A 6 -8.80 -2.01 -9.37
N CYS A 7 -8.55 -1.21 -8.34
CA CYS A 7 -9.60 -0.75 -7.43
C CYS A 7 -10.65 0.11 -8.16
N ILE A 8 -10.24 1.03 -9.03
CA ILE A 8 -11.15 1.82 -9.85
C ILE A 8 -12.00 0.91 -10.74
N ARG A 9 -11.41 -0.08 -11.38
CA ARG A 9 -12.16 -1.02 -12.20
C ARG A 9 -13.20 -1.79 -11.39
N ASP A 10 -12.84 -2.30 -10.23
CA ASP A 10 -13.72 -3.12 -9.40
C ASP A 10 -14.88 -2.29 -8.84
N SER A 11 -14.64 -1.04 -8.43
CA SER A 11 -15.69 -0.14 -7.93
C SER A 11 -16.55 0.47 -9.05
N PHE A 12 -15.95 0.90 -10.17
CA PHE A 12 -16.67 1.64 -11.22
C PHE A 12 -17.16 0.75 -12.37
N TRP A 13 -16.49 -0.36 -12.70
CA TRP A 13 -16.80 -1.22 -13.86
C TRP A 13 -17.48 -2.53 -13.47
N GLY A 14 -17.59 -2.85 -12.18
CA GLY A 14 -18.31 -4.03 -11.70
C GLY A 14 -19.77 -4.05 -12.17
N GLY A 15 -20.33 -5.24 -12.35
CA GLY A 15 -21.72 -5.40 -12.78
C GLY A 15 -22.72 -4.87 -11.76
N GLY A 16 -23.78 -4.20 -12.24
CA GLY A 16 -24.85 -3.64 -11.39
C GLY A 16 -24.49 -2.30 -10.74
N MET A 17 -25.53 -1.63 -10.22
CA MET A 17 -25.42 -0.39 -9.47
C MET A 17 -25.81 -0.70 -8.01
N ASN A 18 -24.82 -0.80 -7.12
CA ASN A 18 -25.02 -0.96 -5.69
C ASN A 18 -24.73 0.37 -4.95
N GLU A 19 -25.02 0.42 -3.66
CA GLU A 19 -24.80 1.61 -2.84
C GLU A 19 -23.34 2.06 -2.79
N ASP A 20 -22.41 1.13 -2.71
CA ASP A 20 -20.96 1.40 -2.71
C ASP A 20 -20.52 2.06 -4.04
N LYS A 21 -20.97 1.53 -5.16
CA LYS A 21 -20.70 2.10 -6.49
C LYS A 21 -21.30 3.48 -6.64
N LEU A 22 -22.52 3.69 -6.15
CA LEU A 22 -23.17 4.99 -6.17
C LEU A 22 -22.40 6.01 -5.32
N ALA A 23 -22.00 5.62 -4.11
CA ALA A 23 -21.18 6.45 -3.22
C ALA A 23 -19.83 6.81 -3.86
N ALA A 24 -19.19 5.86 -4.53
CA ALA A 24 -17.93 6.09 -5.25
C ALA A 24 -18.10 7.13 -6.37
N TYR A 25 -19.17 7.03 -7.17
CA TYR A 25 -19.47 8.01 -8.21
C TYR A 25 -19.79 9.40 -7.64
N GLN A 26 -20.59 9.47 -6.60
CA GLN A 26 -20.95 10.74 -5.94
C GLN A 26 -19.73 11.42 -5.35
N THR A 27 -18.87 10.67 -4.69
CA THR A 27 -17.62 11.18 -4.11
C THR A 27 -16.68 11.70 -5.20
N LEU A 28 -16.48 10.92 -6.27
CA LEU A 28 -15.63 11.34 -7.39
C LEU A 28 -16.19 12.60 -8.07
N TYR A 29 -17.50 12.64 -8.31
CA TYR A 29 -18.19 13.81 -8.87
C TYR A 29 -17.93 15.05 -8.01
N THR A 30 -18.20 15.00 -6.72
CA THR A 30 -18.01 16.12 -5.80
C THR A 30 -16.54 16.57 -5.73
N CYS A 31 -15.60 15.63 -5.74
CA CYS A 31 -14.17 15.96 -5.79
C CYS A 31 -13.80 16.69 -7.09
N LEU A 32 -14.24 16.18 -8.24
CA LEU A 32 -13.93 16.78 -9.54
C LEU A 32 -14.56 18.18 -9.70
N GLU A 33 -15.82 18.33 -9.29
CA GLU A 33 -16.54 19.60 -9.27
C GLU A 33 -15.79 20.61 -8.41
N THR A 34 -15.50 20.28 -7.16
CA THR A 34 -14.79 21.14 -6.22
C THR A 34 -13.39 21.51 -6.72
N VAL A 35 -12.63 20.54 -7.23
CA VAL A 35 -11.29 20.78 -7.78
C VAL A 35 -11.36 21.70 -8.99
N SER A 36 -12.35 21.55 -9.88
CA SER A 36 -12.51 22.45 -11.04
C SER A 36 -12.78 23.89 -10.61
N MET A 37 -13.63 24.09 -9.59
CA MET A 37 -13.92 25.42 -9.03
C MET A 37 -12.70 26.04 -8.35
N LEU A 38 -11.92 25.25 -7.56
CA LEU A 38 -10.71 25.73 -6.89
C LEU A 38 -9.57 26.03 -7.87
N ALA A 39 -9.44 25.24 -8.94
CA ALA A 39 -8.38 25.38 -9.94
C ALA A 39 -8.68 26.42 -11.01
N ALA A 40 -9.92 26.90 -11.14
CA ALA A 40 -10.33 27.84 -12.18
C ALA A 40 -9.43 29.09 -12.30
N PRO A 41 -8.96 29.73 -11.22
CA PRO A 41 -8.06 30.90 -11.33
C PRO A 41 -6.68 30.58 -11.93
N PHE A 42 -6.24 29.31 -11.83
CA PHE A 42 -4.90 28.87 -12.26
C PHE A 42 -4.93 28.15 -13.61
N ALA A 43 -5.99 27.40 -13.87
CA ALA A 43 -6.16 26.57 -15.06
C ALA A 43 -7.55 26.78 -15.68
N PRO A 44 -7.84 28.00 -16.19
CA PRO A 44 -9.20 28.42 -16.54
C PRO A 44 -9.89 27.51 -17.55
N PHE A 45 -9.23 27.18 -18.66
CA PHE A 45 -9.86 26.42 -19.74
C PHE A 45 -10.20 24.97 -19.37
N ILE A 46 -9.29 24.26 -18.72
CA ILE A 46 -9.54 22.87 -18.32
C ILE A 46 -10.56 22.78 -17.19
N SER A 47 -10.53 23.73 -16.25
CA SER A 47 -11.48 23.81 -15.15
C SER A 47 -12.89 24.08 -15.65
N ASP A 48 -13.03 25.03 -16.58
CA ASP A 48 -14.32 25.34 -17.21
C ASP A 48 -14.86 24.12 -17.98
N ARG A 49 -14.01 23.45 -18.73
CA ARG A 49 -14.41 22.26 -19.48
C ARG A 49 -14.91 21.14 -18.55
N ILE A 50 -14.18 20.85 -17.46
CA ILE A 50 -14.60 19.82 -16.49
C ILE A 50 -15.92 20.21 -15.84
N PHE A 51 -16.07 21.47 -15.41
CA PHE A 51 -17.28 21.96 -14.77
C PHE A 51 -18.49 21.84 -15.72
N CYS A 52 -18.36 22.31 -16.95
CA CYS A 52 -19.44 22.24 -17.95
C CYS A 52 -19.82 20.78 -18.27
N ASP A 53 -18.84 19.89 -18.47
CA ASP A 53 -19.09 18.47 -18.75
C ASP A 53 -19.82 17.77 -17.58
N LEU A 54 -19.42 18.07 -16.33
CA LEU A 54 -20.10 17.55 -15.13
C LEU A 54 -21.52 18.12 -14.99
N ASN A 55 -21.68 19.42 -15.21
CA ASN A 55 -22.97 20.08 -15.07
C ASN A 55 -23.95 19.68 -16.17
N ALA A 56 -23.48 19.40 -17.38
CA ALA A 56 -24.32 18.90 -18.49
C ALA A 56 -25.04 17.59 -18.14
N VAL A 57 -24.42 16.76 -17.26
CA VAL A 57 -25.01 15.49 -16.81
C VAL A 57 -25.89 15.69 -15.58
N SER A 58 -25.46 16.52 -14.61
CA SER A 58 -26.10 16.65 -13.31
C SER A 58 -27.16 17.74 -13.23
N GLY A 59 -27.00 18.82 -13.98
CA GLY A 59 -27.86 20.01 -13.92
C GLY A 59 -27.85 20.71 -12.54
N ARG A 60 -26.79 20.55 -11.75
CA ARG A 60 -26.71 21.11 -10.40
C ARG A 60 -26.52 22.62 -10.36
N HIS A 61 -25.86 23.18 -11.37
CA HIS A 61 -25.55 24.59 -11.47
C HIS A 61 -26.33 25.24 -12.61
N THR A 62 -26.77 26.45 -12.38
CA THR A 62 -27.40 27.30 -13.39
C THR A 62 -26.37 28.14 -14.18
N ASP A 63 -25.13 28.18 -13.65
CA ASP A 63 -24.05 28.95 -14.24
C ASP A 63 -23.53 28.26 -15.52
N GLU A 64 -23.34 29.05 -16.58
CA GLU A 64 -22.86 28.57 -17.89
C GLU A 64 -21.34 28.28 -17.88
N SER A 65 -20.62 28.76 -16.88
CA SER A 65 -19.18 28.65 -16.77
C SER A 65 -18.75 28.59 -15.31
N VAL A 66 -17.68 27.88 -15.01
CA VAL A 66 -17.05 27.83 -13.68
C VAL A 66 -16.64 29.21 -13.19
N HIS A 67 -16.33 30.13 -14.11
CA HIS A 67 -15.91 31.50 -13.81
C HIS A 67 -17.04 32.40 -13.34
N LEU A 68 -18.28 32.01 -13.56
CA LEU A 68 -19.49 32.69 -13.06
C LEU A 68 -19.98 32.11 -11.74
N SER A 69 -19.49 30.94 -11.37
CA SER A 69 -19.88 30.26 -10.13
C SER A 69 -19.20 30.87 -8.88
N THR A 70 -19.79 30.63 -7.71
CA THR A 70 -19.19 31.06 -6.44
C THR A 70 -18.07 30.12 -6.03
N PHE A 71 -17.00 30.68 -5.44
CA PHE A 71 -15.88 29.89 -4.92
C PHE A 71 -16.38 28.93 -3.81
N PRO A 72 -15.99 27.65 -3.83
CA PRO A 72 -16.50 26.64 -2.90
C PRO A 72 -16.15 26.97 -1.46
N LYS A 73 -17.11 26.76 -0.58
CA LYS A 73 -16.93 26.92 0.88
C LYS A 73 -16.89 25.55 1.55
N ALA A 74 -16.00 25.40 2.51
CA ALA A 74 -15.96 24.19 3.31
C ALA A 74 -17.24 24.03 4.15
N ASP A 75 -17.86 22.85 4.11
CA ASP A 75 -18.94 22.50 5.00
C ASP A 75 -18.35 21.78 6.22
N GLY A 76 -18.29 22.49 7.36
CA GLY A 76 -17.77 21.96 8.61
C GLY A 76 -18.52 20.74 9.15
N LYS A 77 -19.75 20.48 8.68
CA LYS A 77 -20.53 19.30 9.07
C LYS A 77 -20.05 18.01 8.41
N LEU A 78 -19.30 18.13 7.30
CA LEU A 78 -18.71 17.01 6.57
C LEU A 78 -17.31 16.66 7.07
N ILE A 79 -16.75 17.47 7.98
CA ILE A 79 -15.42 17.21 8.55
C ILE A 79 -15.59 16.19 9.68
N ASP A 80 -15.04 15.01 9.48
CA ASP A 80 -14.97 13.92 10.46
C ASP A 80 -13.50 13.70 10.83
N ALA A 81 -13.07 14.30 11.93
CA ALA A 81 -11.68 14.27 12.36
C ALA A 81 -11.20 12.84 12.71
N ASP A 82 -12.10 11.99 13.20
CA ASP A 82 -11.79 10.61 13.54
C ASP A 82 -11.55 9.77 12.27
N LEU A 83 -12.40 9.96 11.25
CA LEU A 83 -12.22 9.35 9.94
C LEU A 83 -10.93 9.85 9.25
N GLU A 84 -10.61 11.13 9.36
CA GLU A 84 -9.37 11.70 8.80
C GLU A 84 -8.13 11.07 9.47
N GLU A 85 -8.16 10.88 10.79
CA GLU A 85 -7.09 10.22 11.53
C GLU A 85 -6.95 8.75 11.13
N MET A 86 -8.06 7.99 11.04
CA MET A 86 -8.07 6.61 10.55
C MET A 86 -7.47 6.50 9.14
N MET A 87 -7.86 7.38 8.22
CA MET A 87 -7.36 7.37 6.85
C MET A 87 -5.89 7.81 6.75
N SER A 88 -5.46 8.77 7.56
CA SER A 88 -4.06 9.16 7.68
C SER A 88 -3.21 7.99 8.17
N LEU A 89 -3.68 7.26 9.16
CA LEU A 89 -3.02 6.07 9.68
C LEU A 89 -2.93 4.96 8.61
N ALA A 90 -4.02 4.71 7.88
CA ALA A 90 -4.03 3.75 6.77
C ALA A 90 -3.02 4.11 5.68
N GLN A 91 -2.92 5.39 5.33
CA GLN A 91 -1.98 5.89 4.34
C GLN A 91 -0.52 5.71 4.79
N ARG A 92 -0.22 6.02 6.06
CA ARG A 92 1.12 5.87 6.63
C ARG A 92 1.53 4.40 6.68
N VAL A 93 0.69 3.51 7.21
CA VAL A 93 0.95 2.06 7.23
C VAL A 93 1.19 1.55 5.82
N SER A 94 0.33 1.87 4.87
CA SER A 94 0.47 1.44 3.47
C SER A 94 1.77 1.95 2.85
N SER A 95 2.13 3.21 3.09
CA SER A 95 3.38 3.81 2.58
C SER A 95 4.63 3.13 3.14
N MET A 96 4.63 2.80 4.44
CA MET A 96 5.71 2.08 5.09
C MET A 96 5.87 0.67 4.53
N VAL A 97 4.77 -0.08 4.38
CA VAL A 97 4.80 -1.43 3.79
C VAL A 97 5.30 -1.42 2.35
N LEU A 98 4.84 -0.47 1.54
CA LEU A 98 5.29 -0.32 0.15
C LEU A 98 6.78 0.07 0.07
N ALA A 99 7.28 0.83 1.04
CA ALA A 99 8.71 1.13 1.15
C ALA A 99 9.53 -0.12 1.50
N LEU A 100 9.05 -0.95 2.45
CA LEU A 100 9.68 -2.22 2.80
C LEU A 100 9.72 -3.19 1.60
N ARG A 101 8.61 -3.34 0.86
CA ARG A 101 8.58 -4.14 -0.37
C ARG A 101 9.61 -3.67 -1.40
N ARG A 102 9.76 -2.35 -1.55
CA ARG A 102 10.73 -1.76 -2.48
C ARG A 102 12.17 -2.06 -2.05
N LYS A 103 12.47 -2.04 -0.76
CA LYS A 103 13.80 -2.35 -0.20
C LYS A 103 14.31 -3.73 -0.65
N VAL A 104 13.40 -4.70 -0.78
CA VAL A 104 13.72 -6.09 -1.19
C VAL A 104 13.22 -6.44 -2.60
N SER A 105 12.83 -5.44 -3.38
CA SER A 105 12.37 -5.60 -4.76
C SER A 105 11.17 -6.55 -4.96
N ILE A 106 10.37 -6.79 -3.93
CA ILE A 106 9.14 -7.58 -4.04
C ILE A 106 8.05 -6.75 -4.71
N LYS A 107 7.58 -7.21 -5.87
CA LYS A 107 6.49 -6.57 -6.63
C LYS A 107 5.21 -6.52 -5.77
N VAL A 108 4.43 -5.43 -5.83
CA VAL A 108 3.18 -5.33 -5.05
C VAL A 108 2.15 -6.37 -5.47
N ARG A 109 2.21 -6.88 -6.71
CA ARG A 109 1.37 -7.97 -7.20
C ARG A 109 1.63 -9.31 -6.51
N GLN A 110 2.84 -9.52 -6.00
CA GLN A 110 3.15 -10.68 -5.18
C GLN A 110 2.45 -10.52 -3.83
N PRO A 111 1.43 -11.35 -3.50
CA PRO A 111 0.82 -11.31 -2.19
C PRO A 111 1.82 -11.79 -1.13
N LEU A 112 1.72 -11.23 0.06
CA LEU A 112 2.48 -11.65 1.23
C LEU A 112 1.54 -12.10 2.35
N THR A 113 2.07 -12.85 3.30
CA THR A 113 1.27 -13.49 4.34
C THR A 113 0.67 -12.46 5.27
N LYS A 114 1.50 -11.70 5.99
CA LYS A 114 1.00 -10.82 7.04
C LYS A 114 1.90 -9.62 7.35
N ILE A 115 1.27 -8.67 8.03
CA ILE A 115 1.90 -7.51 8.65
C ILE A 115 1.62 -7.59 10.15
N LEU A 116 2.62 -7.27 10.96
CA LEU A 116 2.46 -7.10 12.40
C LEU A 116 2.59 -5.62 12.73
N ILE A 117 1.65 -5.12 13.54
CA ILE A 117 1.64 -3.73 13.98
C ILE A 117 1.56 -3.72 15.50
N PRO A 118 2.62 -3.31 16.20
CA PRO A 118 2.59 -3.10 17.64
C PRO A 118 1.65 -1.96 17.98
N VAL A 119 0.71 -2.22 18.87
CA VAL A 119 -0.28 -1.23 19.30
C VAL A 119 -0.24 -1.13 20.81
N LEU A 120 0.12 0.04 21.32
CA LEU A 120 0.16 0.36 22.75
C LEU A 120 -1.10 1.13 23.20
N ASP A 121 -1.84 1.69 22.24
CA ASP A 121 -3.02 2.51 22.47
C ASP A 121 -4.27 1.80 21.90
N PRO A 122 -5.30 1.53 22.74
CA PRO A 122 -6.57 0.94 22.30
C PRO A 122 -7.29 1.74 21.20
N ALA A 123 -7.18 3.07 21.18
CA ALA A 123 -7.78 3.90 20.14
C ALA A 123 -7.14 3.63 18.79
N MET A 124 -5.81 3.56 18.74
CA MET A 124 -5.06 3.18 17.53
C MET A 124 -5.44 1.78 17.05
N ALA A 125 -5.68 0.82 17.98
CA ALA A 125 -6.11 -0.53 17.61
C ALA A 125 -7.47 -0.50 16.90
N GLN A 126 -8.43 0.27 17.41
CA GLN A 126 -9.76 0.43 16.82
C GLN A 126 -9.68 1.10 15.44
N HIS A 127 -8.88 2.15 15.29
CA HIS A 127 -8.66 2.82 14.01
C HIS A 127 -8.08 1.87 12.95
N ILE A 128 -7.03 1.10 13.30
CA ILE A 128 -6.45 0.12 12.36
C ILE A 128 -7.45 -0.97 12.01
N ALA A 129 -8.21 -1.48 12.99
CA ALA A 129 -9.23 -2.50 12.76
C ALA A 129 -10.30 -2.02 11.76
N ALA A 130 -10.74 -0.77 11.87
CA ALA A 130 -11.74 -0.17 10.98
C ALA A 130 -11.23 -0.06 9.52
N VAL A 131 -9.94 0.24 9.31
CA VAL A 131 -9.34 0.39 7.98
C VAL A 131 -8.51 -0.82 7.53
N LYS A 132 -8.55 -1.93 8.28
CA LYS A 132 -7.77 -3.15 8.04
C LYS A 132 -7.88 -3.62 6.60
N THR A 133 -9.10 -3.77 6.09
CA THR A 133 -9.37 -4.28 4.73
C THR A 133 -8.80 -3.34 3.65
N LEU A 134 -8.88 -2.02 3.86
CA LEU A 134 -8.32 -1.04 2.94
C LEU A 134 -6.81 -1.18 2.84
N ILE A 135 -6.13 -1.29 3.99
CA ILE A 135 -4.67 -1.47 4.04
C ILE A 135 -4.29 -2.79 3.35
N MET A 136 -4.93 -3.91 3.72
CA MET A 136 -4.64 -5.24 3.16
C MET A 136 -4.75 -5.25 1.63
N ASN A 137 -5.79 -4.63 1.09
CA ASN A 137 -6.01 -4.53 -0.35
C ASN A 137 -4.96 -3.64 -1.02
N GLU A 138 -4.62 -2.49 -0.44
CA GLU A 138 -3.66 -1.55 -1.01
C GLU A 138 -2.25 -2.14 -1.08
N VAL A 139 -1.82 -2.85 -0.04
CA VAL A 139 -0.47 -3.41 0.03
C VAL A 139 -0.38 -4.88 -0.37
N ASN A 140 -1.51 -5.51 -0.73
CA ASN A 140 -1.62 -6.92 -1.13
C ASN A 140 -1.02 -7.88 -0.09
N VAL A 141 -1.57 -7.85 1.12
CA VAL A 141 -1.22 -8.73 2.23
C VAL A 141 -2.48 -9.44 2.70
N LYS A 142 -2.36 -10.70 3.10
CA LYS A 142 -3.50 -11.52 3.50
C LYS A 142 -4.03 -11.22 4.89
N GLU A 143 -3.16 -10.75 5.80
CA GLU A 143 -3.51 -10.52 7.19
C GLU A 143 -2.79 -9.31 7.79
N ILE A 144 -3.46 -8.63 8.71
CA ILE A 144 -2.85 -7.67 9.65
C ILE A 144 -3.12 -8.17 11.06
N GLU A 145 -2.07 -8.38 11.81
CA GLU A 145 -2.11 -8.81 13.20
C GLU A 145 -1.64 -7.65 14.09
N LEU A 146 -2.46 -7.29 15.07
CA LEU A 146 -2.13 -6.29 16.06
C LEU A 146 -1.51 -6.99 17.27
N ILE A 147 -0.37 -6.52 17.73
CA ILE A 147 0.37 -7.12 18.83
C ILE A 147 0.60 -6.10 19.94
N GLU A 148 0.40 -6.53 21.17
CA GLU A 148 0.63 -5.67 22.36
C GLU A 148 2.11 -5.60 22.74
N ASN A 149 2.90 -6.59 22.33
CA ASN A 149 4.31 -6.67 22.70
C ASN A 149 5.20 -6.90 21.47
N THR A 150 6.26 -6.13 21.36
CA THR A 150 7.25 -6.23 20.29
C THR A 150 8.34 -7.27 20.59
N ALA A 151 8.31 -7.88 21.77
CA ALA A 151 9.32 -8.87 22.18
C ALA A 151 9.27 -10.11 21.27
N GLY A 152 10.38 -10.39 20.61
CA GLY A 152 10.56 -11.55 19.73
C GLY A 152 10.33 -11.32 18.25
N ILE A 153 9.84 -10.12 17.85
CA ILE A 153 9.61 -9.77 16.43
C ILE A 153 10.51 -8.61 15.99
N ILE A 154 10.81 -7.71 16.92
CA ILE A 154 11.66 -6.56 16.66
C ILE A 154 12.82 -6.60 17.62
N THR A 155 14.01 -6.86 17.10
CA THR A 155 15.23 -6.67 17.88
C THR A 155 15.66 -5.21 17.68
N LYS A 156 15.48 -4.42 18.73
CA LYS A 156 15.97 -3.03 18.73
C LYS A 156 17.43 -3.02 19.19
N ARG A 157 18.24 -2.26 18.45
CA ARG A 157 19.59 -1.90 18.90
C ARG A 157 19.61 -0.42 19.25
N ILE A 158 20.27 -0.12 20.34
CA ILE A 158 20.45 1.24 20.81
C ILE A 158 21.94 1.59 20.75
N LYS A 159 22.24 2.75 20.17
CA LYS A 159 23.60 3.30 20.13
C LYS A 159 23.57 4.70 20.67
N PRO A 160 24.60 5.14 21.42
CA PRO A 160 24.68 6.53 21.87
C PRO A 160 24.88 7.46 20.68
N ASN A 161 24.15 8.58 20.66
CA ASN A 161 24.33 9.63 19.69
C ASN A 161 25.52 10.50 20.08
N PHE A 162 26.63 10.33 19.39
CA PHE A 162 27.87 11.06 19.68
C PHE A 162 27.73 12.57 19.51
N LYS A 163 26.80 13.05 18.70
CA LYS A 163 26.59 14.48 18.47
C LYS A 163 25.96 15.18 19.69
N THR A 164 25.07 14.50 20.40
CA THR A 164 24.34 15.05 21.54
C THR A 164 25.04 14.73 22.86
N LEU A 165 25.55 13.51 23.03
CA LEU A 165 26.22 13.08 24.26
C LEU A 165 27.69 13.49 24.32
N GLY A 166 28.40 13.58 23.18
CA GLY A 166 29.82 13.91 23.14
C GLY A 166 30.20 15.22 23.83
N PRO A 167 29.53 16.35 23.55
CA PRO A 167 29.80 17.62 24.21
C PRO A 167 29.52 17.63 25.72
N ARG A 168 28.56 16.79 26.18
CA ARG A 168 28.11 16.73 27.57
C ARG A 168 28.90 15.73 28.42
N TYR A 169 29.19 14.54 27.82
CA TYR A 169 29.72 13.39 28.55
C TYR A 169 30.91 12.72 27.83
N GLY A 170 31.72 13.46 27.11
CA GLY A 170 32.80 12.94 26.25
C GLY A 170 33.74 11.94 26.93
N LYS A 171 34.06 12.14 28.23
CA LYS A 171 34.89 11.21 29.01
C LYS A 171 34.29 9.83 29.18
N TYR A 172 32.96 9.75 29.21
CA TYR A 172 32.22 8.54 29.52
C TYR A 172 31.69 7.83 28.27
N MET A 173 31.93 8.36 27.06
CA MET A 173 31.36 7.82 25.82
C MET A 173 31.66 6.33 25.57
N LYS A 174 32.89 5.87 25.90
CA LYS A 174 33.23 4.44 25.78
C LYS A 174 32.42 3.58 26.74
N GLN A 175 32.23 4.06 27.97
CA GLN A 175 31.47 3.37 29.00
C GLN A 175 29.97 3.33 28.66
N ILE A 176 29.41 4.46 28.21
CA ILE A 176 28.03 4.55 27.72
C ILE A 176 27.82 3.60 26.53
N ALA A 177 28.72 3.55 25.56
CA ALA A 177 28.65 2.66 24.43
C ALA A 177 28.70 1.17 24.82
N ALA A 178 29.56 0.79 25.74
CA ALA A 178 29.64 -0.57 26.26
C ALA A 178 28.35 -0.94 27.00
N MET A 179 27.84 -0.08 27.86
CA MET A 179 26.64 -0.31 28.64
C MET A 179 25.38 -0.42 27.75
N THR A 180 25.26 0.47 26.73
CA THR A 180 24.12 0.43 25.81
C THR A 180 24.11 -0.81 24.92
N ALA A 181 25.27 -1.38 24.60
CA ALA A 181 25.36 -2.62 23.83
C ALA A 181 24.81 -3.85 24.58
N GLU A 182 24.77 -3.80 25.93
CA GLU A 182 24.27 -4.86 26.80
C GLU A 182 22.81 -4.67 27.22
N PHE A 183 22.12 -3.61 26.76
CA PHE A 183 20.74 -3.37 27.14
C PHE A 183 19.80 -4.43 26.61
N SER A 184 18.94 -4.94 27.50
CA SER A 184 17.84 -5.82 27.10
C SER A 184 16.78 -5.06 26.31
N GLN A 185 15.97 -5.77 25.52
CA GLN A 185 14.87 -5.19 24.73
C GLN A 185 13.88 -4.39 25.62
N GLU A 186 13.60 -4.91 26.83
CA GLU A 186 12.75 -4.24 27.82
C GLU A 186 13.38 -2.91 28.28
N ARG A 187 14.69 -2.89 28.48
CA ARG A 187 15.39 -1.66 28.87
C ARG A 187 15.41 -0.63 27.76
N ILE A 188 15.55 -1.04 26.51
CA ILE A 188 15.46 -0.16 25.34
C ILE A 188 14.05 0.41 25.21
N ALA A 189 13.02 -0.42 25.39
CA ALA A 189 11.62 0.03 25.37
C ALA A 189 11.31 1.03 26.50
N GLN A 190 11.85 0.84 27.70
CA GLN A 190 11.73 1.80 28.81
C GLN A 190 12.36 3.14 28.48
N ILE A 191 13.55 3.16 27.86
CA ILE A 191 14.24 4.40 27.47
C ILE A 191 13.45 5.13 26.41
N GLU A 192 12.89 4.41 25.45
CA GLU A 192 12.09 5.00 24.36
C GLU A 192 10.76 5.60 24.85
N ALA A 193 10.13 4.97 25.85
CA ALA A 193 8.88 5.45 26.44
C ALA A 193 9.06 6.57 27.46
N ALA A 194 10.23 6.65 28.09
CA ALA A 194 10.51 7.63 29.15
C ALA A 194 10.93 8.99 28.57
N ALA A 195 10.45 10.09 29.14
CA ALA A 195 10.91 11.43 28.77
C ALA A 195 12.41 11.64 29.12
N GLN A 196 12.85 11.05 30.24
CA GLN A 196 14.23 11.07 30.71
C GLN A 196 14.55 9.78 31.45
N THR A 197 15.79 9.32 31.33
CA THR A 197 16.30 8.12 32.02
C THR A 197 17.65 8.45 32.69
N VAL A 198 17.87 7.88 33.86
CA VAL A 198 19.15 8.01 34.57
C VAL A 198 19.98 6.77 34.27
N LEU A 199 21.19 6.97 33.75
CA LEU A 199 22.21 5.94 33.60
C LEU A 199 23.23 6.11 34.74
N ASP A 200 23.50 5.01 35.41
CA ASP A 200 24.50 4.91 36.47
C ASP A 200 25.82 4.37 35.87
N LEU A 201 26.84 5.26 35.83
CA LEU A 201 28.16 4.94 35.30
C LEU A 201 29.14 4.48 36.39
N GLY A 202 28.63 4.23 37.61
CA GLY A 202 29.44 3.87 38.75
C GLY A 202 29.98 5.10 39.49
N ASP A 203 30.73 5.94 38.81
CA ASP A 203 31.32 7.18 39.39
C ASP A 203 30.36 8.37 39.31
N GLU A 204 29.45 8.38 38.34
CA GLU A 204 28.54 9.49 38.08
C GLU A 204 27.18 8.97 37.54
N LYS A 205 26.10 9.64 37.94
CA LYS A 205 24.73 9.42 37.38
C LYS A 205 24.43 10.47 36.37
N ILE A 206 24.18 10.07 35.13
CA ILE A 206 23.87 10.98 34.03
C ILE A 206 22.39 10.88 33.66
N THR A 207 21.78 12.01 33.35
CA THR A 207 20.41 12.05 32.82
C THR A 207 20.46 12.17 31.32
N VAL A 208 19.79 11.23 30.66
CA VAL A 208 19.73 11.09 29.20
C VAL A 208 18.27 11.08 28.72
N THR A 209 18.06 11.49 27.50
CA THR A 209 16.75 11.49 26.82
C THR A 209 16.76 10.50 25.64
N PRO A 210 15.61 10.08 25.10
CA PRO A 210 15.58 9.25 23.90
C PRO A 210 16.33 9.86 22.70
N ALA A 211 16.38 11.20 22.59
CA ALA A 211 17.12 11.89 21.53
C ALA A 211 18.66 11.76 21.65
N ASP A 212 19.15 11.36 22.82
CA ASP A 212 20.56 11.08 23.05
C ASP A 212 21.03 9.72 22.53
N PHE A 213 20.09 8.95 21.94
CA PHE A 213 20.36 7.63 21.39
C PHE A 213 19.87 7.50 19.97
N GLU A 214 20.55 6.68 19.19
CA GLU A 214 20.09 6.16 17.90
C GLU A 214 19.51 4.77 18.13
N ILE A 215 18.17 4.66 18.13
CA ILE A 215 17.47 3.38 18.28
C ILE A 215 17.15 2.89 16.87
N THR A 216 17.72 1.74 16.50
CA THR A 216 17.52 1.10 15.21
C THR A 216 16.86 -0.27 15.41
N SER A 217 15.92 -0.62 14.54
CA SER A 217 15.35 -1.96 14.52
C SER A 217 16.17 -2.85 13.58
N GLU A 218 16.56 -4.04 14.03
CA GLU A 218 17.17 -5.04 13.18
C GLU A 218 16.08 -5.95 12.59
N ASP A 219 16.21 -6.20 11.28
CA ASP A 219 15.33 -7.12 10.58
C ASP A 219 15.62 -8.55 11.05
N MET A 220 14.60 -9.27 11.51
CA MET A 220 14.72 -10.72 11.77
C MET A 220 14.69 -11.48 10.44
N PRO A 221 15.28 -12.68 10.36
CA PRO A 221 15.18 -13.52 9.19
C PRO A 221 13.70 -13.72 8.79
N GLY A 222 13.37 -13.37 7.53
CA GLY A 222 12.00 -13.43 7.01
C GLY A 222 11.12 -12.22 7.32
N TRP A 223 11.60 -11.23 8.09
CA TRP A 223 10.86 -10.02 8.44
C TRP A 223 11.61 -8.76 8.10
N LEU A 224 10.88 -7.74 7.66
CA LEU A 224 11.40 -6.38 7.50
C LEU A 224 10.62 -5.43 8.38
N VAL A 225 11.33 -4.55 9.08
CA VAL A 225 10.73 -3.60 10.00
C VAL A 225 10.95 -2.17 9.53
N ALA A 226 9.92 -1.35 9.67
CA ALA A 226 10.00 0.10 9.50
C ALA A 226 9.31 0.78 10.70
N SER A 227 9.85 1.91 11.12
CA SER A 227 9.29 2.73 12.20
C SER A 227 9.23 4.20 11.78
N GLU A 228 8.13 4.86 12.09
CA GLU A 228 7.89 6.28 11.85
C GLU A 228 7.20 6.89 13.07
N GLY A 229 7.99 7.56 13.92
CA GLY A 229 7.52 8.03 15.21
C GLY A 229 7.08 6.87 16.10
N LYS A 230 5.82 6.88 16.54
CA LYS A 230 5.25 5.80 17.38
C LYS A 230 4.70 4.62 16.57
N LEU A 231 4.61 4.75 15.25
CA LEU A 231 4.09 3.69 14.37
C LEU A 231 5.23 2.80 13.93
N THR A 232 5.11 1.51 14.17
CA THR A 232 6.03 0.48 13.68
C THR A 232 5.26 -0.56 12.89
N VAL A 233 5.85 -1.04 11.81
CA VAL A 233 5.26 -2.07 10.95
C VAL A 233 6.33 -3.12 10.67
N ALA A 234 6.01 -4.38 10.91
CA ALA A 234 6.84 -5.52 10.53
C ALA A 234 6.14 -6.30 9.41
N LEU A 235 6.82 -6.51 8.29
CA LEU A 235 6.32 -7.19 7.11
C LEU A 235 6.98 -8.57 7.00
N ASP A 236 6.16 -9.62 6.94
CA ASP A 236 6.59 -10.97 6.58
C ASP A 236 6.90 -11.00 5.07
N ILE A 237 8.16 -11.27 4.72
CA ILE A 237 8.63 -11.34 3.33
C ILE A 237 8.77 -12.78 2.84
N THR A 238 8.34 -13.76 3.62
CA THR A 238 8.36 -15.17 3.24
C THR A 238 7.30 -15.42 2.17
N VAL A 239 7.73 -15.89 1.01
CA VAL A 239 6.84 -16.22 -0.11
C VAL A 239 6.68 -17.73 -0.16
N THR A 240 5.48 -18.23 0.14
CA THR A 240 5.13 -19.64 -0.02
C THR A 240 4.83 -19.97 -1.49
N GLU A 241 4.87 -21.25 -1.87
CA GLU A 241 4.52 -21.69 -3.23
C GLU A 241 3.10 -21.26 -3.64
N GLU A 242 2.15 -21.30 -2.70
CA GLU A 242 0.78 -20.86 -2.95
C GLU A 242 0.71 -19.35 -3.23
N LEU A 243 1.38 -18.53 -2.42
CA LEU A 243 1.46 -17.09 -2.64
C LEU A 243 2.20 -16.74 -3.93
N ARG A 244 3.20 -17.53 -4.30
CA ARG A 244 3.92 -17.38 -5.56
C ARG A 244 2.99 -17.66 -6.74
N ALA A 245 2.24 -18.76 -6.71
CA ALA A 245 1.28 -19.09 -7.77
C ALA A 245 0.19 -18.00 -7.92
N GLU A 246 -0.32 -17.45 -6.82
CA GLU A 246 -1.25 -16.30 -6.87
C GLU A 246 -0.57 -15.05 -7.45
N GLY A 247 0.68 -14.78 -7.09
CA GLY A 247 1.47 -13.68 -7.65
C GLY A 247 1.62 -13.78 -9.16
N VAL A 248 1.93 -14.97 -9.66
CA VAL A 248 2.00 -15.28 -11.09
C VAL A 248 0.66 -15.07 -11.78
N ALA A 249 -0.45 -15.55 -11.19
CA ALA A 249 -1.79 -15.33 -11.74
C ALA A 249 -2.11 -13.83 -11.86
N ARG A 250 -1.78 -13.01 -10.86
CA ARG A 250 -1.95 -11.54 -10.90
C ARG A 250 -1.04 -10.87 -11.93
N GLU A 251 0.15 -11.39 -12.15
CA GLU A 251 1.04 -10.89 -13.21
C GLU A 251 0.50 -11.25 -14.60
N LEU A 252 0.01 -12.47 -14.81
CA LEU A 252 -0.67 -12.89 -16.04
C LEU A 252 -1.86 -11.98 -16.36
N ILE A 253 -2.74 -11.70 -15.39
CA ILE A 253 -3.85 -10.76 -15.55
C ILE A 253 -3.35 -9.40 -16.07
N ASN A 254 -2.27 -8.89 -15.47
CA ASN A 254 -1.72 -7.60 -15.90
C ASN A 254 -1.14 -7.66 -17.33
N ARG A 255 -0.46 -8.75 -17.71
CA ARG A 255 0.05 -8.92 -19.07
C ARG A 255 -1.09 -9.00 -20.07
N ILE A 256 -2.09 -9.81 -19.80
CA ILE A 256 -3.29 -9.94 -20.66
C ILE A 256 -4.00 -8.60 -20.83
N GLN A 257 -4.18 -7.83 -19.75
CA GLN A 257 -4.81 -6.51 -19.83
C GLN A 257 -3.96 -5.50 -20.63
N ASN A 258 -2.63 -5.58 -20.55
CA ASN A 258 -1.76 -4.77 -21.40
C ASN A 258 -1.90 -5.15 -22.88
N ILE A 259 -1.90 -6.46 -23.19
CA ILE A 259 -2.10 -6.97 -24.56
C ILE A 259 -3.42 -6.46 -25.12
N ARG A 260 -4.52 -6.56 -24.36
CA ARG A 260 -5.84 -6.02 -24.77
C ARG A 260 -5.77 -4.53 -25.10
N LYS A 261 -5.16 -3.74 -24.21
CA LYS A 261 -5.03 -2.29 -24.38
C LYS A 261 -4.21 -1.93 -25.61
N ASP A 262 -3.04 -2.56 -25.75
CA ASP A 262 -2.09 -2.25 -26.81
C ASP A 262 -2.58 -2.73 -28.19
N SER A 263 -3.48 -3.73 -28.20
CA SER A 263 -4.18 -4.24 -29.40
C SER A 263 -5.48 -3.51 -29.73
N GLY A 264 -5.85 -2.47 -28.96
CA GLY A 264 -7.06 -1.67 -29.22
C GLY A 264 -8.37 -2.40 -28.94
N PHE A 265 -8.37 -3.39 -28.03
CA PHE A 265 -9.59 -4.07 -27.63
C PHE A 265 -10.45 -3.15 -26.75
N GLU A 266 -11.76 -3.21 -26.94
CA GLU A 266 -12.70 -2.52 -26.07
C GLU A 266 -12.73 -3.15 -24.66
N VAL A 267 -13.13 -2.38 -23.67
CA VAL A 267 -13.18 -2.84 -22.28
C VAL A 267 -14.11 -4.02 -22.10
N THR A 268 -15.19 -4.05 -22.88
CA THR A 268 -16.25 -5.07 -22.85
C THR A 268 -16.00 -6.30 -23.72
N ASP A 269 -14.94 -6.29 -24.54
CA ASP A 269 -14.63 -7.41 -25.42
C ASP A 269 -14.35 -8.67 -24.62
N LYS A 270 -14.95 -9.78 -25.07
CA LYS A 270 -14.62 -11.12 -24.57
C LYS A 270 -13.42 -11.68 -25.32
N ILE A 271 -12.59 -12.43 -24.60
CA ILE A 271 -11.36 -12.97 -25.15
C ILE A 271 -11.21 -14.47 -24.85
N ARG A 272 -10.35 -15.12 -25.61
CA ARG A 272 -9.78 -16.44 -25.30
C ARG A 272 -8.28 -16.26 -25.11
N VAL A 273 -7.72 -16.92 -24.09
CA VAL A 273 -6.32 -16.78 -23.72
C VAL A 273 -5.64 -18.13 -23.74
N GLU A 274 -4.54 -18.23 -24.47
CA GLU A 274 -3.61 -19.36 -24.44
C GLU A 274 -2.27 -18.88 -23.92
N ILE A 275 -1.71 -19.60 -22.94
CA ILE A 275 -0.46 -19.23 -22.27
C ILE A 275 0.53 -20.38 -22.44
N GLU A 276 1.78 -20.07 -22.74
CA GLU A 276 2.83 -21.08 -22.90
C GLU A 276 2.94 -21.93 -21.62
N GLN A 277 2.99 -23.24 -21.83
CA GLN A 277 3.06 -24.20 -20.73
C GLN A 277 4.47 -24.23 -20.16
N LYS A 278 4.65 -23.55 -19.01
CA LYS A 278 5.81 -23.63 -18.16
C LYS A 278 5.38 -24.07 -16.77
N GLU A 279 6.26 -24.68 -16.00
CA GLU A 279 5.91 -25.26 -14.69
C GLU A 279 5.23 -24.25 -13.77
N LEU A 280 5.85 -23.06 -13.62
CA LEU A 280 5.33 -21.96 -12.80
C LEU A 280 3.95 -21.47 -13.27
N VAL A 281 3.76 -21.33 -14.58
CA VAL A 281 2.53 -20.86 -15.21
C VAL A 281 1.44 -21.95 -15.11
N ALA A 282 1.80 -23.20 -15.31
CA ALA A 282 0.86 -24.33 -15.28
C ALA A 282 0.19 -24.45 -13.90
N ASP A 283 0.97 -24.34 -12.81
CA ASP A 283 0.44 -24.38 -11.44
C ASP A 283 -0.49 -23.17 -11.16
N ALA A 284 -0.07 -21.96 -11.56
CA ALA A 284 -0.86 -20.76 -11.39
C ALA A 284 -2.18 -20.82 -12.20
N VAL A 285 -2.15 -21.28 -13.44
CA VAL A 285 -3.35 -21.41 -14.27
C VAL A 285 -4.25 -22.51 -13.71
N ALA A 286 -3.71 -23.67 -13.28
CA ALA A 286 -4.50 -24.75 -12.72
C ALA A 286 -5.30 -24.30 -11.47
N LYS A 287 -4.69 -23.49 -10.60
CA LYS A 287 -5.31 -23.00 -9.36
C LYS A 287 -6.21 -21.78 -9.58
N TYR A 288 -5.85 -20.87 -10.49
CA TYR A 288 -6.43 -19.53 -10.60
C TYR A 288 -7.06 -19.22 -11.97
N ALA A 289 -7.33 -20.23 -12.85
CA ALA A 289 -7.92 -19.99 -14.18
C ALA A 289 -9.22 -19.18 -14.12
N GLY A 290 -10.13 -19.51 -13.19
CA GLY A 290 -11.38 -18.79 -13.00
C GLY A 290 -11.18 -17.33 -12.57
N TYR A 291 -10.20 -17.08 -11.70
CA TYR A 291 -9.82 -15.73 -11.29
C TYR A 291 -9.23 -14.94 -12.47
N ILE A 292 -8.30 -15.52 -13.22
CA ILE A 292 -7.72 -14.89 -14.42
C ILE A 292 -8.83 -14.56 -15.42
N ALA A 293 -9.73 -15.51 -15.69
CA ALA A 293 -10.85 -15.34 -16.63
C ALA A 293 -11.78 -14.19 -16.22
N SER A 294 -12.20 -14.16 -14.95
CA SER A 294 -13.07 -13.10 -14.42
C SER A 294 -12.44 -11.71 -14.53
N GLN A 295 -11.15 -11.62 -14.28
CA GLN A 295 -10.41 -10.36 -14.28
C GLN A 295 -10.02 -9.85 -15.68
N THR A 296 -10.10 -10.71 -16.68
CA THR A 296 -9.72 -10.37 -18.07
C THR A 296 -10.89 -10.45 -19.06
N LEU A 297 -12.10 -10.80 -18.60
CA LEU A 297 -13.27 -11.12 -19.43
C LEU A 297 -12.98 -12.25 -20.41
N ALA A 298 -12.10 -13.18 -20.02
CA ALA A 298 -11.82 -14.36 -20.82
C ALA A 298 -12.93 -15.40 -20.64
N VAL A 299 -13.41 -15.97 -21.75
CA VAL A 299 -14.33 -17.13 -21.73
C VAL A 299 -13.57 -18.42 -21.52
N GLU A 300 -12.31 -18.45 -21.88
CA GLU A 300 -11.41 -19.60 -21.71
C GLU A 300 -9.98 -19.13 -21.43
N VAL A 301 -9.34 -19.77 -20.46
CA VAL A 301 -7.90 -19.60 -20.17
C VAL A 301 -7.30 -20.99 -20.08
N LYS A 302 -6.31 -21.28 -20.93
CA LYS A 302 -5.64 -22.56 -20.93
C LYS A 302 -4.14 -22.43 -21.21
N THR A 303 -3.38 -23.45 -20.84
CA THR A 303 -1.98 -23.59 -21.20
C THR A 303 -1.83 -24.40 -22.49
N ALA A 304 -0.86 -24.04 -23.32
CA ALA A 304 -0.53 -24.74 -24.57
C ALA A 304 0.99 -24.78 -24.75
N ALA A 305 1.48 -25.86 -25.36
CA ALA A 305 2.91 -25.96 -25.68
C ALA A 305 3.38 -24.85 -26.65
N GLN A 306 2.50 -24.48 -27.57
CA GLN A 306 2.69 -23.35 -28.48
C GLN A 306 1.36 -22.58 -28.57
N PRO A 307 1.24 -21.46 -27.83
CA PRO A 307 0.07 -20.60 -27.93
C PRO A 307 -0.12 -20.09 -29.36
N ALA A 308 -1.36 -20.17 -29.85
CA ALA A 308 -1.69 -19.82 -31.22
C ALA A 308 -2.98 -18.98 -31.29
N GLY A 309 -3.11 -18.22 -32.36
CA GLY A 309 -4.31 -17.39 -32.63
C GLY A 309 -4.23 -15.99 -32.03
N GLY A 310 -4.96 -15.07 -32.65
CA GLY A 310 -5.06 -13.69 -32.19
C GLY A 310 -3.74 -12.93 -32.14
N VAL A 311 -3.58 -12.13 -31.08
CA VAL A 311 -2.36 -11.36 -30.83
C VAL A 311 -1.45 -12.16 -29.92
N ILE A 312 -0.24 -12.45 -30.39
CA ILE A 312 0.77 -13.22 -29.67
C ILE A 312 1.87 -12.26 -29.19
N VAL A 313 2.17 -12.30 -27.90
CA VAL A 313 3.19 -11.43 -27.27
C VAL A 313 4.06 -12.26 -26.34
N ASP A 314 5.38 -12.09 -26.44
CA ASP A 314 6.32 -12.58 -25.44
C ASP A 314 6.35 -11.59 -24.26
N SER A 315 6.12 -12.06 -23.06
CA SER A 315 6.00 -11.26 -21.83
C SER A 315 6.81 -11.90 -20.71
N ASP A 316 7.42 -11.08 -19.85
CA ASP A 316 8.08 -11.60 -18.66
C ASP A 316 7.07 -11.81 -17.54
N VAL A 317 7.03 -13.00 -16.99
CA VAL A 317 6.20 -13.38 -15.84
C VAL A 317 7.10 -13.99 -14.79
N ASP A 318 7.23 -13.37 -13.64
CA ASP A 318 8.14 -13.76 -12.55
C ASP A 318 9.58 -13.97 -13.03
N ASP A 319 10.04 -13.02 -13.89
CA ASP A 319 11.37 -12.99 -14.52
C ASP A 319 11.65 -14.13 -15.53
N GLU A 320 10.60 -14.88 -15.93
CA GLU A 320 10.67 -15.86 -17.00
C GLU A 320 9.93 -15.36 -18.25
N PRO A 321 10.50 -15.50 -19.45
CA PRO A 321 9.81 -15.18 -20.70
C PRO A 321 8.68 -16.19 -20.95
N VAL A 322 7.47 -15.71 -21.14
CA VAL A 322 6.25 -16.51 -21.37
C VAL A 322 5.51 -15.95 -22.56
N ARG A 323 5.16 -16.81 -23.50
CA ARG A 323 4.34 -16.44 -24.66
C ARG A 323 2.86 -16.48 -24.32
N ILE A 324 2.15 -15.41 -24.64
CA ILE A 324 0.72 -15.26 -24.37
C ILE A 324 0.02 -14.93 -25.70
N ALA A 325 -0.99 -15.71 -26.06
CA ALA A 325 -1.85 -15.44 -27.19
C ALA A 325 -3.24 -15.02 -26.69
N VAL A 326 -3.74 -13.88 -27.20
CA VAL A 326 -5.05 -13.32 -26.85
C VAL A 326 -5.88 -13.18 -28.12
N THR A 327 -7.00 -13.89 -28.18
CA THR A 327 -7.93 -13.85 -29.31
C THR A 327 -9.22 -13.16 -28.88
N ARG A 328 -9.66 -12.15 -29.63
CA ARG A 328 -10.98 -11.53 -29.48
C ARG A 328 -12.06 -12.46 -30.02
N ILE A 329 -13.19 -12.51 -29.32
CA ILE A 329 -14.34 -13.36 -29.68
C ILE A 329 -15.52 -12.49 -30.12
#